data_cb6b474fc5cee05a4d0909d911598a9d
#
_entry.id   cb6b474fc5cee05a4d0909d911598a9d
#
_cell.length_a   1.000
_cell.length_b   1.000
_cell.length_c   1.000
_cell.angle_alpha   90.00
_cell.angle_beta   90.00
_cell.angle_gamma   90.00
#
_symmetry.space_group_name_H-M   'P 1'
#
loop_
_entity.id
_entity.type
_entity.pdbx_description
1 polymer ?
#
loop_
_entity_poly.entity_id
_entity_poly.type
_entity_poly.pdbx_seq_one_letter_code
_entity_poly.pdbx_strand_id
1 'polypeptide(L)'
;MTFDAHVHMGYFPRKGYNEPFYYSPRRVVGVLNRCGVDGFIVSSTCSQIGEISIADIVYEAREMKRIAGHKVHIFFWLSGHLYDEDTEMKWMACRLFEGIKLHEGETPWMQKRYADLRIILSVAEKHGMPVMFHSGAIDGCRPLDLAAVANEYPGVHFNFAHCCPMAEMAKVVAECPNVWTDTAFMMTDEFPRLRDYDWHGRLMFGSDLPVWGAHEQCSLSKRYREYVKVFSATGMEEQSKIAFCSFLGVMSPTLD
;
A
#
# COMPACT_ATOMS: atom_id res chain seq x y z
N MET A 1 -12.00 9.44 12.59
CA MET A 1 -11.63 9.37 11.16
C MET A 1 -10.79 8.14 10.92
N THR A 2 -11.11 7.35 9.89
CA THR A 2 -10.37 6.13 9.53
C THR A 2 -9.65 6.36 8.19
N PHE A 3 -8.33 6.20 8.19
CA PHE A 3 -7.52 6.23 6.97
C PHE A 3 -6.93 4.84 6.74
N ASP A 4 -6.97 4.35 5.51
CA ASP A 4 -6.49 3.02 5.14
C ASP A 4 -5.32 3.13 4.16
N ALA A 5 -4.13 2.82 4.61
CA ALA A 5 -2.91 2.96 3.82
C ALA A 5 -2.70 1.86 2.78
N HIS A 6 -3.57 0.81 2.75
CA HIS A 6 -3.30 -0.34 1.90
C HIS A 6 -4.59 -1.02 1.42
N VAL A 7 -5.01 -0.64 0.23
CA VAL A 7 -6.21 -1.18 -0.43
C VAL A 7 -5.85 -1.61 -1.86
N HIS A 8 -6.53 -2.62 -2.36
CA HIS A 8 -6.38 -3.08 -3.74
C HIS A 8 -7.70 -3.02 -4.51
N MET A 9 -7.59 -2.88 -5.81
CA MET A 9 -8.66 -3.04 -6.80
C MET A 9 -8.16 -3.87 -7.98
N GLY A 10 -9.05 -4.24 -8.88
CA GLY A 10 -8.68 -4.92 -10.10
C GLY A 10 -8.97 -6.41 -10.08
N TYR A 11 -8.25 -7.14 -10.89
CA TYR A 11 -8.44 -8.57 -11.10
C TYR A 11 -7.50 -9.38 -10.20
N PHE A 12 -8.08 -10.36 -9.51
CA PHE A 12 -7.36 -11.30 -8.68
C PHE A 12 -7.40 -12.67 -9.34
N PRO A 13 -6.26 -13.18 -9.84
CA PRO A 13 -6.21 -14.48 -10.49
C PRO A 13 -6.46 -15.60 -9.46
N ARG A 14 -6.83 -16.79 -9.95
CA ARG A 14 -7.15 -17.97 -9.11
C ARG A 14 -6.00 -18.44 -8.20
N LYS A 15 -4.76 -18.03 -8.44
CA LYS A 15 -3.60 -18.47 -7.66
C LYS A 15 -3.72 -18.00 -6.22
N GLY A 16 -4.06 -18.94 -5.32
CA GLY A 16 -4.33 -18.66 -3.91
C GLY A 16 -5.79 -18.36 -3.56
N TYR A 17 -6.70 -18.32 -4.54
CA TYR A 17 -8.13 -18.09 -4.36
C TYR A 17 -8.92 -19.25 -4.99
N ASN A 18 -10.12 -19.54 -4.45
CA ASN A 18 -10.96 -20.62 -4.98
C ASN A 18 -11.43 -20.33 -6.41
N GLU A 19 -11.76 -19.07 -6.69
CA GLU A 19 -12.23 -18.57 -7.99
C GLU A 19 -11.56 -17.25 -8.30
N PRO A 20 -11.24 -16.96 -9.59
CA PRO A 20 -10.79 -15.62 -9.97
C PRO A 20 -11.92 -14.62 -9.73
N PHE A 21 -11.62 -13.43 -9.27
CA PHE A 21 -12.61 -12.39 -9.04
C PHE A 21 -12.07 -11.00 -9.43
N TYR A 22 -13.00 -10.09 -9.74
CA TYR A 22 -12.72 -8.72 -10.07
C TYR A 22 -13.37 -7.77 -9.06
N TYR A 23 -12.54 -6.95 -8.43
CA TYR A 23 -12.98 -5.87 -7.55
C TYR A 23 -12.87 -4.53 -8.26
N SER A 24 -13.99 -4.10 -8.84
CA SER A 24 -14.07 -2.81 -9.51
C SER A 24 -13.86 -1.64 -8.53
N PRO A 25 -13.43 -0.47 -9.02
CA PRO A 25 -13.35 0.76 -8.23
C PRO A 25 -14.64 1.04 -7.46
N ARG A 26 -15.81 0.90 -8.11
CA ARG A 26 -17.13 1.10 -7.49
C ARG A 26 -17.38 0.15 -6.31
N ARG A 27 -16.98 -1.10 -6.43
CA ARG A 27 -17.16 -2.10 -5.35
C ARG A 27 -16.27 -1.79 -4.15
N VAL A 28 -15.01 -1.44 -4.38
CA VAL A 28 -14.06 -1.05 -3.33
C VAL A 28 -14.57 0.17 -2.59
N VAL A 29 -14.86 1.27 -3.29
CA VAL A 29 -15.38 2.51 -2.69
C VAL A 29 -16.70 2.25 -1.94
N GLY A 30 -17.56 1.40 -2.48
CA GLY A 30 -18.80 1.01 -1.81
C GLY A 30 -18.60 0.30 -0.47
N VAL A 31 -17.55 -0.52 -0.34
CA VAL A 31 -17.18 -1.14 0.95
C VAL A 31 -16.64 -0.09 1.91
N LEU A 32 -15.66 0.70 1.48
CA LEU A 32 -15.00 1.71 2.31
C LEU A 32 -15.97 2.78 2.82
N ASN A 33 -16.86 3.29 1.96
CA ASN A 33 -17.89 4.26 2.37
C ASN A 33 -18.86 3.69 3.42
N ARG A 34 -19.31 2.43 3.26
CA ARG A 34 -20.16 1.76 4.27
C ARG A 34 -19.45 1.53 5.60
N CYS A 35 -18.15 1.58 5.61
CA CYS A 35 -17.32 1.43 6.81
C CYS A 35 -16.82 2.77 7.37
N GLY A 36 -17.20 3.89 6.78
CA GLY A 36 -16.84 5.23 7.27
C GLY A 36 -15.38 5.59 7.06
N VAL A 37 -14.75 5.09 5.97
CA VAL A 37 -13.35 5.43 5.65
C VAL A 37 -13.29 6.83 5.04
N ASP A 38 -12.41 7.66 5.57
CA ASP A 38 -12.25 9.07 5.22
C ASP A 38 -11.20 9.30 4.14
N GLY A 39 -10.16 8.45 4.11
CA GLY A 39 -9.12 8.48 3.09
C GLY A 39 -8.43 7.13 2.92
N PHE A 40 -7.90 6.83 1.74
CA PHE A 40 -7.22 5.57 1.50
C PHE A 40 -6.22 5.61 0.35
N ILE A 41 -5.20 4.75 0.44
CA ILE A 41 -4.27 4.47 -0.66
C ILE A 41 -4.72 3.20 -1.36
N VAL A 42 -4.82 3.23 -2.70
CA VAL A 42 -5.21 2.08 -3.50
C VAL A 42 -4.24 1.82 -4.63
N SER A 43 -3.96 0.54 -4.91
CA SER A 43 -3.23 0.09 -6.09
C SER A 43 -4.03 -0.98 -6.85
N SER A 44 -3.90 -0.98 -8.19
CA SER A 44 -4.58 -1.98 -9.03
C SER A 44 -3.72 -3.22 -9.19
N THR A 45 -4.30 -4.40 -8.91
CA THR A 45 -3.69 -5.70 -9.18
C THR A 45 -3.67 -6.06 -10.66
N CYS A 46 -4.37 -5.30 -11.51
CA CYS A 46 -4.37 -5.51 -12.96
C CYS A 46 -2.97 -5.44 -13.58
N SER A 47 -2.07 -4.68 -12.97
CA SER A 47 -0.68 -4.59 -13.41
C SER A 47 0.10 -5.91 -13.29
N GLN A 48 -0.40 -6.87 -12.51
CA GLN A 48 0.22 -8.20 -12.37
C GLN A 48 -0.15 -9.18 -13.49
N ILE A 49 -1.12 -8.82 -14.33
CA ILE A 49 -1.65 -9.68 -15.37
C ILE A 49 -1.10 -9.23 -16.71
N GLY A 50 -0.24 -10.03 -17.34
CA GLY A 50 0.44 -9.69 -18.58
C GLY A 50 -0.46 -9.40 -19.79
N GLU A 51 -1.76 -9.67 -19.69
CA GLU A 51 -2.75 -9.40 -20.72
C GLU A 51 -3.46 -8.04 -20.55
N ILE A 52 -3.24 -7.37 -19.41
CA ILE A 52 -3.88 -6.08 -19.11
C ILE A 52 -2.93 -4.94 -19.49
N SER A 53 -3.43 -4.03 -20.28
CA SER A 53 -2.67 -2.89 -20.77
C SER A 53 -2.56 -1.77 -19.74
N ILE A 54 -1.55 -0.91 -19.87
CA ILE A 54 -1.46 0.34 -19.10
C ILE A 54 -2.71 1.20 -19.28
N ALA A 55 -3.31 1.18 -20.47
CA ALA A 55 -4.55 1.93 -20.72
C ALA A 55 -5.71 1.47 -19.83
N ASP A 56 -5.82 0.18 -19.56
CA ASP A 56 -6.83 -0.38 -18.64
C ASP A 56 -6.57 0.06 -17.21
N ILE A 57 -5.31 0.02 -16.76
CA ILE A 57 -4.91 0.48 -15.42
C ILE A 57 -5.22 1.97 -15.24
N VAL A 58 -4.93 2.78 -16.24
CA VAL A 58 -5.23 4.21 -16.25
C VAL A 58 -6.74 4.45 -16.26
N TYR A 59 -7.51 3.66 -17.00
CA TYR A 59 -8.97 3.73 -16.99
C TYR A 59 -9.54 3.44 -15.59
N GLU A 60 -9.09 2.37 -14.94
CA GLU A 60 -9.48 2.05 -13.55
C GLU A 60 -9.10 3.16 -12.57
N ALA A 61 -7.90 3.71 -12.69
CA ALA A 61 -7.43 4.79 -11.84
C ALA A 61 -8.29 6.06 -12.01
N ARG A 62 -8.64 6.43 -13.24
CA ARG A 62 -9.55 7.55 -13.51
C ARG A 62 -10.95 7.32 -12.94
N GLU A 63 -11.49 6.11 -13.10
CA GLU A 63 -12.81 5.76 -12.54
C GLU A 63 -12.76 5.80 -11.01
N MET A 64 -11.68 5.32 -10.39
CA MET A 64 -11.47 5.41 -8.94
C MET A 64 -11.48 6.87 -8.46
N LYS A 65 -10.70 7.76 -9.09
CA LYS A 65 -10.70 9.21 -8.78
C LYS A 65 -12.06 9.83 -8.95
N ARG A 66 -12.79 9.48 -10.01
CA ARG A 66 -14.14 10.00 -10.28
C ARG A 66 -15.13 9.61 -9.19
N ILE A 67 -15.06 8.39 -8.64
CA ILE A 67 -16.00 7.87 -7.64
C ILE A 67 -15.62 8.30 -6.23
N ALA A 68 -14.36 8.22 -5.87
CA ALA A 68 -13.85 8.48 -4.51
C ALA A 68 -13.48 9.95 -4.27
N GLY A 69 -13.23 10.72 -5.32
CA GLY A 69 -12.84 12.12 -5.23
C GLY A 69 -11.51 12.32 -4.51
N HIS A 70 -11.51 13.25 -3.55
CA HIS A 70 -10.31 13.59 -2.75
C HIS A 70 -9.93 12.56 -1.71
N LYS A 71 -10.77 11.56 -1.46
CA LYS A 71 -10.48 10.51 -0.47
C LYS A 71 -9.44 9.52 -0.92
N VAL A 72 -9.14 9.43 -2.21
CA VAL A 72 -8.26 8.40 -2.76
C VAL A 72 -6.93 8.95 -3.19
N HIS A 73 -5.87 8.23 -2.78
CA HIS A 73 -4.52 8.35 -3.30
C HIS A 73 -4.21 7.07 -4.10
N ILE A 74 -3.87 7.21 -5.38
CA ILE A 74 -3.68 6.06 -6.26
C ILE A 74 -2.19 5.81 -6.46
N PHE A 75 -1.75 4.62 -6.10
CA PHE A 75 -0.39 4.17 -6.33
C PHE A 75 -0.34 3.27 -7.56
N PHE A 76 0.61 3.54 -8.43
CA PHE A 76 0.86 2.69 -9.59
C PHE A 76 1.58 1.43 -9.15
N TRP A 77 0.93 0.27 -9.30
CA TRP A 77 1.59 -0.99 -9.03
C TRP A 77 2.46 -1.36 -10.23
N LEU A 78 3.74 -1.16 -10.07
CA LEU A 78 4.72 -1.41 -11.11
C LEU A 78 5.07 -2.90 -11.14
N SER A 79 4.85 -3.56 -12.27
CA SER A 79 5.19 -4.97 -12.47
C SER A 79 6.17 -5.13 -13.64
N GLY A 80 7.02 -6.18 -13.56
CA GLY A 80 8.11 -6.37 -14.50
C GLY A 80 7.70 -6.59 -15.97
N HIS A 81 6.47 -7.06 -16.21
CA HIS A 81 5.99 -7.29 -17.58
C HIS A 81 5.34 -6.04 -18.20
N LEU A 82 5.00 -5.05 -17.38
CA LEU A 82 4.49 -3.75 -17.85
C LEU A 82 5.59 -2.69 -17.93
N TYR A 83 6.82 -3.04 -17.59
CA TYR A 83 7.90 -2.09 -17.59
C TYR A 83 8.30 -1.69 -19.02
N ASP A 84 7.79 -0.54 -19.42
CA ASP A 84 8.26 0.26 -20.53
C ASP A 84 8.66 1.62 -19.95
N GLU A 85 9.96 1.85 -19.82
CA GLU A 85 10.55 3.01 -19.15
C GLU A 85 9.91 4.34 -19.60
N ASP A 86 9.68 4.48 -20.90
CA ASP A 86 9.09 5.70 -21.45
C ASP A 86 7.60 5.87 -21.10
N THR A 87 6.83 4.79 -21.14
CA THR A 87 5.37 4.84 -20.97
C THR A 87 4.98 4.94 -19.52
N GLU A 88 5.58 4.13 -18.65
CA GLU A 88 5.30 4.13 -17.22
C GLU A 88 5.72 5.44 -16.57
N MET A 89 6.88 5.97 -16.97
CA MET A 89 7.40 7.26 -16.49
C MET A 89 6.52 8.44 -16.91
N LYS A 90 5.96 8.40 -18.11
CA LYS A 90 4.98 9.40 -18.57
C LYS A 90 3.71 9.39 -17.73
N TRP A 91 3.20 8.20 -17.38
CA TRP A 91 2.00 8.08 -16.55
C TRP A 91 2.23 8.52 -15.11
N MET A 92 3.37 8.21 -14.50
CA MET A 92 3.74 8.72 -13.19
C MET A 92 3.85 10.26 -13.20
N ALA A 93 4.42 10.83 -14.25
CA ALA A 93 4.52 12.28 -14.41
C ALA A 93 3.16 12.98 -14.61
N CYS A 94 2.12 12.29 -15.05
CA CYS A 94 0.78 12.87 -15.29
C CYS A 94 -0.02 13.21 -14.02
N ARG A 95 0.53 13.03 -12.81
CA ARG A 95 -0.14 13.25 -11.52
C ARG A 95 -1.44 12.45 -11.30
N LEU A 96 -1.71 11.44 -12.13
CA LEU A 96 -2.81 10.52 -11.90
C LEU A 96 -2.45 9.57 -10.76
N PHE A 97 -1.19 9.14 -10.73
CA PHE A 97 -0.62 8.30 -9.69
C PHE A 97 0.18 9.18 -8.74
N GLU A 98 -0.10 9.06 -7.45
CA GLU A 98 0.51 9.85 -6.38
C GLU A 98 1.64 9.12 -5.67
N GLY A 99 1.86 7.84 -6.02
CA GLY A 99 2.94 7.01 -5.49
C GLY A 99 3.11 5.74 -6.32
N ILE A 100 4.05 4.91 -5.90
CA ILE A 100 4.43 3.66 -6.55
C ILE A 100 4.24 2.50 -5.58
N LYS A 101 3.66 1.39 -6.05
CA LYS A 101 3.63 0.10 -5.34
C LYS A 101 4.57 -0.86 -6.03
N LEU A 102 5.45 -1.49 -5.26
CA LEU A 102 6.35 -2.55 -5.69
C LEU A 102 6.04 -3.84 -4.92
N HIS A 103 6.04 -4.97 -5.62
CA HIS A 103 5.79 -6.28 -5.06
C HIS A 103 6.78 -7.28 -5.63
N GLU A 104 7.63 -7.83 -4.79
CA GLU A 104 8.77 -8.62 -5.21
C GLU A 104 8.42 -10.07 -5.54
N GLY A 105 7.47 -10.67 -4.83
CA GLY A 105 7.10 -12.09 -5.01
C GLY A 105 6.55 -12.42 -6.39
N GLU A 106 6.13 -11.42 -7.17
CA GLU A 106 5.58 -11.56 -8.51
C GLU A 106 6.43 -10.89 -9.59
N THR A 107 7.36 -10.03 -9.17
CA THR A 107 8.35 -9.38 -10.02
C THR A 107 9.74 -9.57 -9.42
N PRO A 108 10.62 -10.33 -10.05
CA PRO A 108 11.97 -10.54 -9.54
C PRO A 108 12.87 -9.30 -9.70
N TRP A 109 12.37 -8.15 -9.23
CA TRP A 109 13.00 -6.83 -9.34
C TRP A 109 14.32 -6.77 -8.61
N MET A 110 14.32 -7.20 -7.35
CA MET A 110 15.47 -7.04 -6.47
C MET A 110 16.64 -7.94 -6.89
N GLN A 111 16.36 -9.15 -7.41
CA GLN A 111 17.41 -10.10 -7.76
C GLN A 111 17.97 -9.91 -9.18
N LYS A 112 17.17 -9.41 -10.12
CA LYS A 112 17.55 -9.35 -11.54
C LYS A 112 17.65 -7.94 -12.12
N ARG A 113 17.11 -6.90 -11.46
CA ARG A 113 16.98 -5.57 -12.04
C ARG A 113 17.25 -4.44 -11.04
N TYR A 114 18.32 -4.54 -10.27
CA TYR A 114 18.71 -3.45 -9.36
C TYR A 114 18.92 -2.10 -10.07
N ALA A 115 19.32 -2.14 -11.35
CA ALA A 115 19.43 -0.94 -12.17
C ALA A 115 18.07 -0.27 -12.43
N ASP A 116 17.04 -1.07 -12.73
CA ASP A 116 15.68 -0.59 -12.96
C ASP A 116 15.08 0.01 -11.67
N LEU A 117 15.33 -0.62 -10.51
CA LEU A 117 14.90 -0.09 -9.22
C LEU A 117 15.52 1.30 -8.95
N ARG A 118 16.80 1.50 -9.26
CA ARG A 118 17.47 2.80 -9.11
C ARG A 118 16.82 3.88 -9.98
N ILE A 119 16.46 3.56 -11.21
CA ILE A 119 15.77 4.49 -12.11
C ILE A 119 14.42 4.88 -11.48
N ILE A 120 13.62 3.92 -11.04
CA ILE A 120 12.31 4.15 -10.44
C ILE A 120 12.43 5.02 -9.18
N LEU A 121 13.35 4.69 -8.28
CA LEU A 121 13.54 5.43 -7.04
C LEU A 121 14.09 6.85 -7.28
N SER A 122 14.97 7.03 -8.27
CA SER A 122 15.43 8.36 -8.67
C SER A 122 14.28 9.23 -9.20
N VAL A 123 13.30 8.62 -9.90
CA VAL A 123 12.11 9.33 -10.34
C VAL A 123 11.17 9.62 -9.17
N ALA A 124 10.97 8.65 -8.29
CA ALA A 124 10.18 8.85 -7.08
C ALA A 124 10.74 10.02 -6.26
N GLU A 125 12.05 10.05 -6.03
CA GLU A 125 12.72 11.13 -5.31
C GLU A 125 12.58 12.47 -6.00
N LYS A 126 12.84 12.52 -7.33
CA LYS A 126 12.72 13.76 -8.13
C LYS A 126 11.32 14.37 -8.09
N HIS A 127 10.29 13.54 -8.02
CA HIS A 127 8.90 13.97 -8.06
C HIS A 127 8.22 13.98 -6.69
N GLY A 128 8.94 13.65 -5.61
CA GLY A 128 8.39 13.56 -4.26
C GLY A 128 7.31 12.50 -4.12
N MET A 129 7.43 11.39 -4.87
CA MET A 129 6.45 10.30 -4.85
C MET A 129 6.79 9.29 -3.75
N PRO A 130 5.86 9.01 -2.82
CA PRO A 130 6.05 7.92 -1.87
C PRO A 130 6.06 6.56 -2.56
N VAL A 131 6.77 5.61 -1.97
CA VAL A 131 6.91 4.25 -2.51
C VAL A 131 6.45 3.24 -1.46
N MET A 132 5.54 2.35 -1.84
CA MET A 132 5.11 1.23 -1.03
C MET A 132 5.78 -0.05 -1.52
N PHE A 133 6.60 -0.67 -0.68
CA PHE A 133 7.12 -2.01 -0.91
C PHE A 133 6.24 -3.06 -0.23
N HIS A 134 5.97 -4.15 -0.92
CA HIS A 134 5.57 -5.37 -0.23
C HIS A 134 6.72 -5.83 0.65
N SER A 135 6.47 -6.09 1.93
CA SER A 135 7.49 -6.61 2.83
C SER A 135 6.95 -7.79 3.64
N GLY A 136 7.85 -8.58 4.23
CA GLY A 136 7.46 -9.74 4.99
C GLY A 136 8.63 -10.65 5.32
N ALA A 137 8.34 -11.87 5.77
CA ALA A 137 9.35 -12.87 6.13
C ALA A 137 9.91 -13.64 4.92
N ILE A 138 9.87 -13.05 3.72
CA ILE A 138 10.37 -13.65 2.46
C ILE A 138 11.73 -13.05 2.15
N ASP A 139 12.70 -13.88 1.76
CA ASP A 139 14.04 -13.43 1.40
C ASP A 139 14.00 -12.36 0.30
N GLY A 140 14.73 -11.27 0.50
CA GLY A 140 14.76 -10.10 -0.37
C GLY A 140 13.59 -9.11 -0.17
N CYS A 141 12.54 -9.48 0.60
CA CYS A 141 11.45 -8.59 1.01
C CYS A 141 11.47 -8.31 2.53
N ARG A 142 12.46 -8.79 3.24
CA ARG A 142 12.55 -8.53 4.68
C ARG A 142 12.79 -7.05 4.95
N PRO A 143 12.22 -6.49 6.02
CA PRO A 143 12.44 -5.09 6.36
C PRO A 143 13.92 -4.69 6.39
N LEU A 144 14.80 -5.53 6.94
CA LEU A 144 16.25 -5.27 6.99
C LEU A 144 16.91 -5.27 5.60
N ASP A 145 16.43 -6.10 4.66
CA ASP A 145 16.95 -6.10 3.28
C ASP A 145 16.56 -4.80 2.56
N LEU A 146 15.33 -4.32 2.79
CA LEU A 146 14.80 -3.08 2.21
C LEU A 146 15.38 -1.82 2.87
N ALA A 147 15.85 -1.90 4.11
CA ALA A 147 16.44 -0.77 4.83
C ALA A 147 17.65 -0.17 4.11
N ALA A 148 18.45 -1.01 3.45
CA ALA A 148 19.59 -0.56 2.66
C ALA A 148 19.15 0.37 1.51
N VAL A 149 18.04 0.01 0.85
CA VAL A 149 17.43 0.81 -0.22
C VAL A 149 16.91 2.15 0.33
N ALA A 150 16.23 2.13 1.47
CA ALA A 150 15.70 3.35 2.09
C ALA A 150 16.83 4.34 2.47
N ASN A 151 17.95 3.83 2.92
CA ASN A 151 19.12 4.65 3.25
C ASN A 151 19.82 5.28 2.02
N GLU A 152 19.74 4.61 0.84
CA GLU A 152 20.27 5.17 -0.41
C GLU A 152 19.39 6.31 -0.96
N TYR A 153 18.10 6.37 -0.59
CA TYR A 153 17.12 7.36 -1.09
C TYR A 153 16.43 8.09 0.07
N PRO A 154 17.14 8.90 0.85
CA PRO A 154 16.59 9.55 2.04
C PRO A 154 15.47 10.57 1.74
N GLY A 155 15.37 11.04 0.49
CA GLY A 155 14.30 11.94 0.02
C GLY A 155 13.00 11.22 -0.36
N VAL A 156 12.98 9.89 -0.39
CA VAL A 156 11.78 9.09 -0.68
C VAL A 156 11.13 8.62 0.60
N HIS A 157 9.82 8.80 0.75
CA HIS A 157 9.04 8.17 1.80
C HIS A 157 8.70 6.74 1.42
N PHE A 158 9.10 5.79 2.25
CA PHE A 158 8.84 4.38 2.03
C PHE A 158 7.78 3.85 2.99
N ASN A 159 6.78 3.13 2.48
CA ASN A 159 5.93 2.25 3.28
C ASN A 159 6.38 0.79 3.06
N PHE A 160 6.96 0.16 4.08
CA PHE A 160 7.21 -1.27 4.10
C PHE A 160 5.97 -1.94 4.64
N ALA A 161 5.13 -2.46 3.73
CA ALA A 161 3.81 -2.98 4.04
C ALA A 161 3.84 -4.22 4.94
N HIS A 162 2.71 -4.49 5.60
CA HIS A 162 2.44 -5.69 6.39
C HIS A 162 3.09 -5.78 7.77
N CYS A 163 3.92 -4.84 8.20
CA CYS A 163 4.51 -4.80 9.54
C CYS A 163 5.09 -6.16 10.02
N CYS A 164 5.70 -6.93 9.11
CA CYS A 164 6.12 -8.31 9.37
C CYS A 164 7.55 -8.60 8.86
N PRO A 165 8.43 -9.24 9.69
CA PRO A 165 8.28 -9.53 11.12
C PRO A 165 8.28 -8.26 11.97
N MET A 166 7.41 -8.18 12.97
CA MET A 166 7.11 -6.96 13.72
C MET A 166 8.33 -6.36 14.44
N ALA A 167 9.15 -7.21 15.09
CA ALA A 167 10.35 -6.75 15.79
C ALA A 167 11.42 -6.20 14.82
N GLU A 168 11.57 -6.81 13.65
CA GLU A 168 12.50 -6.36 12.62
C GLU A 168 12.02 -5.04 12.00
N MET A 169 10.72 -4.95 11.71
CA MET A 169 10.10 -3.72 11.20
C MET A 169 10.25 -2.56 12.16
N ALA A 170 9.99 -2.77 13.46
CA ALA A 170 10.15 -1.73 14.48
C ALA A 170 11.59 -1.20 14.53
N LYS A 171 12.59 -2.10 14.41
CA LYS A 171 13.99 -1.70 14.32
C LYS A 171 14.26 -0.83 13.08
N VAL A 172 13.77 -1.25 11.91
CA VAL A 172 13.95 -0.49 10.67
C VAL A 172 13.28 0.88 10.73
N VAL A 173 12.06 0.95 11.26
CA VAL A 173 11.35 2.22 11.47
C VAL A 173 12.13 3.14 12.41
N ALA A 174 12.78 2.61 13.45
CA ALA A 174 13.61 3.40 14.35
C ALA A 174 14.87 3.95 13.68
N GLU A 175 15.54 3.14 12.85
CA GLU A 175 16.83 3.45 12.23
C GLU A 175 16.70 4.27 10.92
N CYS A 176 15.59 4.12 10.18
CA CYS A 176 15.36 4.77 8.90
C CYS A 176 14.22 5.82 9.02
N PRO A 177 14.52 7.12 9.13
CA PRO A 177 13.51 8.16 9.39
C PRO A 177 12.51 8.35 8.23
N ASN A 178 12.82 7.86 7.05
CA ASN A 178 11.99 7.90 5.85
C ASN A 178 11.20 6.60 5.61
N VAL A 179 11.11 5.71 6.62
CA VAL A 179 10.35 4.45 6.54
C VAL A 179 9.13 4.49 7.44
N TRP A 180 7.98 4.20 6.86
CA TRP A 180 6.68 3.91 7.48
C TRP A 180 6.35 2.43 7.32
N THR A 181 5.35 1.96 8.05
CA THR A 181 4.79 0.60 7.87
C THR A 181 3.28 0.62 8.06
N ASP A 182 2.60 -0.43 7.63
CA ASP A 182 1.16 -0.59 7.79
C ASP A 182 0.77 -1.97 8.36
N THR A 183 -0.46 -2.06 8.84
CA THR A 183 -1.01 -3.28 9.45
C THR A 183 -1.67 -4.23 8.44
N ALA A 184 -1.54 -3.98 7.14
CA ALA A 184 -2.17 -4.80 6.11
C ALA A 184 -1.84 -6.28 6.30
N PHE A 185 -2.85 -7.12 6.09
CA PHE A 185 -2.76 -8.59 6.22
C PHE A 185 -2.36 -9.12 7.62
N MET A 186 -2.30 -8.25 8.64
CA MET A 186 -1.99 -8.66 10.00
C MET A 186 -3.14 -9.49 10.59
N MET A 187 -2.83 -10.54 11.31
CA MET A 187 -3.86 -11.32 12.04
C MET A 187 -4.43 -10.50 13.19
N THR A 188 -5.75 -10.59 13.42
CA THR A 188 -6.41 -9.74 14.42
C THR A 188 -5.94 -9.94 15.86
N ASP A 189 -5.44 -11.10 16.20
CA ASP A 189 -4.85 -11.44 17.51
C ASP A 189 -3.43 -10.87 17.69
N GLU A 190 -2.79 -10.41 16.63
CA GLU A 190 -1.47 -9.76 16.70
C GLU A 190 -1.55 -8.24 17.00
N PHE A 191 -2.70 -7.59 16.76
CA PHE A 191 -2.85 -6.16 16.98
C PHE A 191 -2.48 -5.68 18.40
N PRO A 192 -2.82 -6.39 19.50
CA PRO A 192 -2.40 -5.96 20.82
C PRO A 192 -0.89 -5.81 20.99
N ARG A 193 -0.11 -6.61 20.25
CA ARG A 193 1.37 -6.60 20.28
C ARG A 193 1.97 -5.36 19.64
N LEU A 194 1.21 -4.60 18.85
CA LEU A 194 1.68 -3.33 18.30
C LEU A 194 2.12 -2.35 19.39
N ARG A 195 1.53 -2.44 20.58
CA ARG A 195 1.88 -1.61 21.74
C ARG A 195 3.23 -1.95 22.38
N ASP A 196 3.79 -3.11 22.04
CA ASP A 196 5.08 -3.56 22.59
C ASP A 196 6.26 -2.85 21.91
N TYR A 197 6.00 -2.06 20.85
CA TYR A 197 7.01 -1.39 20.05
C TYR A 197 6.78 0.12 19.94
N ASP A 198 7.87 0.88 19.86
CA ASP A 198 7.81 2.29 19.47
C ASP A 198 7.88 2.40 17.95
N TRP A 199 6.80 2.87 17.34
CA TRP A 199 6.70 3.08 15.90
C TRP A 199 7.12 4.49 15.48
N HIS A 200 7.56 5.34 16.40
CA HIS A 200 7.99 6.72 16.13
C HIS A 200 6.97 7.53 15.33
N GLY A 201 5.67 7.27 15.52
CA GLY A 201 4.58 7.90 14.77
C GLY A 201 4.49 7.52 13.30
N ARG A 202 5.06 6.37 12.89
CA ARG A 202 5.13 5.93 11.49
C ARG A 202 4.45 4.59 11.21
N LEU A 203 3.56 4.16 12.09
CA LEU A 203 2.65 3.03 11.84
C LEU A 203 1.31 3.53 11.31
N MET A 204 0.88 3.01 10.18
CA MET A 204 -0.40 3.28 9.55
C MET A 204 -1.36 2.09 9.69
N PHE A 205 -2.66 2.36 9.77
CA PHE A 205 -3.65 1.33 9.53
C PHE A 205 -3.68 1.00 8.04
N GLY A 206 -3.61 -0.27 7.71
CA GLY A 206 -3.78 -0.82 6.37
C GLY A 206 -4.60 -2.11 6.44
N SER A 207 -5.56 -2.30 5.54
CA SER A 207 -6.44 -3.45 5.58
C SER A 207 -6.08 -4.57 4.62
N ASP A 208 -5.34 -4.27 3.56
CA ASP A 208 -5.15 -5.17 2.42
C ASP A 208 -6.47 -5.63 1.76
N LEU A 209 -7.53 -4.78 1.88
CA LEU A 209 -8.81 -5.05 1.23
C LEU A 209 -8.62 -5.13 -0.31
N PRO A 210 -9.17 -6.11 -1.02
CA PRO A 210 -10.04 -7.20 -0.59
C PRO A 210 -9.30 -8.54 -0.38
N VAL A 211 -7.97 -8.53 -0.35
CA VAL A 211 -7.13 -9.74 -0.42
C VAL A 211 -7.53 -10.79 0.63
N TRP A 212 -7.49 -10.44 1.90
CA TRP A 212 -7.81 -11.38 2.98
C TRP A 212 -9.32 -11.71 3.09
N GLY A 213 -10.20 -10.85 2.59
CA GLY A 213 -11.66 -11.10 2.60
C GLY A 213 -12.14 -11.99 1.45
N ALA A 214 -11.33 -12.18 0.44
CA ALA A 214 -11.67 -13.00 -0.72
C ALA A 214 -11.73 -14.51 -0.42
N HIS A 215 -10.99 -14.93 0.60
CA HIS A 215 -10.96 -16.33 1.04
C HIS A 215 -12.13 -16.74 1.94
N GLU A 216 -12.88 -15.77 2.46
CA GLU A 216 -13.94 -16.02 3.42
C GLU A 216 -15.33 -15.80 2.81
N GLN A 217 -16.28 -16.65 3.17
CA GLN A 217 -17.70 -16.55 2.75
C GLN A 217 -18.44 -15.39 3.46
N CYS A 218 -17.74 -14.51 4.18
CA CYS A 218 -18.34 -13.41 4.91
C CYS A 218 -18.42 -12.11 4.07
N SER A 219 -19.31 -11.22 4.47
CA SER A 219 -19.39 -9.89 3.88
C SER A 219 -18.11 -9.11 4.14
N LEU A 220 -17.44 -8.61 3.06
CA LEU A 220 -16.25 -7.78 3.16
C LEU A 220 -16.42 -6.60 4.12
N SER A 221 -17.58 -5.93 4.08
CA SER A 221 -17.85 -4.80 4.98
C SER A 221 -17.93 -5.24 6.45
N LYS A 222 -18.41 -6.46 6.73
CA LYS A 222 -18.41 -7.00 8.09
C LYS A 222 -16.99 -7.25 8.56
N ARG A 223 -16.20 -7.94 7.76
CA ARG A 223 -14.80 -8.25 8.09
C ARG A 223 -13.97 -7.00 8.25
N TYR A 224 -14.13 -6.03 7.36
CA TYR A 224 -13.45 -4.74 7.43
C TYR A 224 -13.76 -4.02 8.75
N ARG A 225 -15.04 -3.95 9.16
CA ARG A 225 -15.42 -3.33 10.45
C ARG A 225 -14.83 -4.05 11.66
N GLU A 226 -14.75 -5.38 11.61
CA GLU A 226 -14.07 -6.15 12.67
C GLU A 226 -12.58 -5.79 12.75
N TYR A 227 -11.93 -5.68 11.60
CA TYR A 227 -10.52 -5.32 11.50
C TYR A 227 -10.26 -3.90 12.07
N VAL A 228 -11.05 -2.92 11.64
CA VAL A 228 -11.00 -1.56 12.19
C VAL A 228 -11.25 -1.56 13.71
N LYS A 229 -12.27 -2.30 14.18
CA LYS A 229 -12.59 -2.38 15.62
C LYS A 229 -11.42 -2.91 16.45
N VAL A 230 -10.73 -3.93 15.98
CA VAL A 230 -9.57 -4.50 16.69
C VAL A 230 -8.40 -3.52 16.66
N PHE A 231 -8.14 -2.86 15.56
CA PHE A 231 -7.14 -1.79 15.49
C PHE A 231 -7.47 -0.64 16.46
N SER A 232 -8.72 -0.16 16.46
CA SER A 232 -9.18 0.89 17.38
C SER A 232 -8.96 0.53 18.84
N ALA A 233 -9.10 -0.74 19.21
CA ALA A 233 -8.82 -1.19 20.57
C ALA A 233 -7.33 -1.03 20.99
N THR A 234 -6.43 -0.80 20.04
CA THR A 234 -5.04 -0.46 20.33
C THR A 234 -4.87 1.00 20.80
N GLY A 235 -5.82 1.87 20.52
CA GLY A 235 -5.73 3.32 20.82
C GLY A 235 -4.75 4.07 19.92
N MET A 236 -4.37 3.51 18.77
CA MET A 236 -3.35 4.09 17.87
C MET A 236 -3.93 4.85 16.67
N GLU A 237 -5.27 5.06 16.61
CA GLU A 237 -5.93 5.65 15.44
C GLU A 237 -5.44 7.04 15.07
N GLU A 238 -5.26 7.91 16.08
CA GLU A 238 -4.81 9.28 15.82
C GLU A 238 -3.36 9.32 15.34
N GLN A 239 -2.50 8.51 15.95
CA GLN A 239 -1.11 8.36 15.47
C GLN A 239 -1.05 7.80 14.07
N SER A 240 -1.88 6.81 13.76
CA SER A 240 -1.98 6.22 12.42
C SER A 240 -2.44 7.22 11.36
N LYS A 241 -3.41 8.09 11.70
CA LYS A 241 -3.85 9.18 10.83
C LYS A 241 -2.72 10.16 10.54
N ILE A 242 -1.99 10.58 11.56
CA ILE A 242 -0.83 11.47 11.41
C ILE A 242 0.23 10.80 10.53
N ALA A 243 0.51 9.52 10.77
CA ALA A 243 1.45 8.73 9.97
C ALA A 243 1.04 8.67 8.49
N PHE A 244 -0.25 8.44 8.20
CA PHE A 244 -0.79 8.42 6.84
C PHE A 244 -0.57 9.75 6.11
N CYS A 245 -0.91 10.86 6.75
CA CYS A 245 -0.72 12.18 6.17
C CYS A 245 0.76 12.53 5.98
N SER A 246 1.59 12.19 6.96
CA SER A 246 3.04 12.39 6.91
C SER A 246 3.70 11.57 5.80
N PHE A 247 3.28 10.32 5.63
CA PHE A 247 3.76 9.45 4.55
C PHE A 247 3.48 10.05 3.17
N LEU A 248 2.29 10.60 2.96
CA LEU A 248 1.90 11.24 1.70
C LEU A 248 2.44 12.66 1.53
N GLY A 249 3.08 13.23 2.54
CA GLY A 249 3.54 14.61 2.51
C GLY A 249 2.39 15.64 2.49
N VAL A 250 1.19 15.27 2.96
CA VAL A 250 0.03 16.15 3.06
C VAL A 250 -0.20 16.61 4.49
N MET A 251 -0.77 17.79 4.66
CA MET A 251 -1.14 18.27 6.00
C MET A 251 -2.25 17.40 6.58
N SER A 252 -2.11 17.02 7.84
CA SER A 252 -3.19 16.35 8.57
C SER A 252 -4.41 17.26 8.57
N PRO A 253 -5.62 16.76 8.22
CA PRO A 253 -6.83 17.52 8.40
C PRO A 253 -6.92 17.95 9.87
N THR A 254 -6.92 19.25 10.12
CA THR A 254 -7.15 19.78 11.47
C THR A 254 -8.53 19.32 11.92
N LEU A 255 -8.62 18.86 13.16
CA LEU A 255 -9.89 18.65 13.84
C LEU A 255 -10.47 20.05 14.12
N ASP A 256 -11.30 20.54 13.19
CA ASP A 256 -12.20 21.67 13.47
C ASP A 256 -13.47 21.16 14.16
#